data_ae52e7c86680f52e0017a44f6537391e
#
_entry.id   ae52e7c86680f52e0017a44f6537391e
#
_cell.length_a   1.000
_cell.length_b   1.000
_cell.length_c   1.000
_cell.angle_alpha   90.00
_cell.angle_beta   90.00
_cell.angle_gamma   90.00
#
_symmetry.space_group_name_H-M   'P 1'
#
loop_
_entity.id
_entity.type
_entity.pdbx_description
1 polymer ?
#
loop_
_entity_poly.entity_id
_entity_poly.type
_entity_poly.pdbx_seq_one_letter_code
_entity_poly.pdbx_strand_id
1 'polypeptide(L)'
;MSGAEQCANFIEAETFQTTRCDDRAAHHEGFDLVSPRDGSVRKTVDARSLFQKLVETRLATGEPYIVFSDTVNRMMPKHHRELGLKVSTSNLCAEITLPTGIDHLGNDRTAVCCLSSLNLEKWDEWNGDKQFIEDIMRFLDNVLQDYIDRAPDQMARAKYSAMRERSVGLGVMGFHSFLQAKSIGFESPMAKVWNLKMFKHISAKAEEASLVLAQERGPCPDAAETGAMERFSCKMAIAPTASISIICGGTSACIEPIPANIYTHKTLSGSFIVKNPYLQELLAKKSKDSTNVWNSILERGGSVAHLDFLTPEEKAIYKTSFEIDQRWLLEFAADRSPMIDQAQSLNLFIP
;
A
#
# COMPACT_ATOMS: atom_id res chain seq x y z
N MET A 1 7.40 -23.50 -12.54
CA MET A 1 6.41 -22.59 -11.92
C MET A 1 5.85 -23.27 -10.69
N SER A 2 5.94 -22.64 -9.53
CA SER A 2 5.37 -23.18 -8.30
C SER A 2 3.84 -23.14 -8.36
N GLY A 3 3.15 -23.94 -7.55
CA GLY A 3 1.67 -23.92 -7.52
C GLY A 3 1.07 -22.55 -7.14
N ALA A 4 1.86 -21.68 -6.49
CA ALA A 4 1.48 -20.31 -6.15
C ALA A 4 1.44 -19.39 -7.40
N GLU A 5 2.42 -19.52 -8.32
CA GLU A 5 2.41 -18.75 -9.58
C GLU A 5 1.25 -19.15 -10.48
N GLN A 6 0.83 -20.43 -10.44
CA GLN A 6 -0.35 -20.85 -11.18
C GLN A 6 -1.66 -20.31 -10.60
N CYS A 7 -1.77 -20.17 -9.27
CA CYS A 7 -2.95 -19.58 -8.64
C CYS A 7 -3.04 -18.06 -8.88
N ALA A 8 -1.93 -17.33 -8.82
CA ALA A 8 -1.89 -15.90 -9.10
C ALA A 8 -2.37 -15.59 -10.53
N ASN A 9 -1.87 -16.34 -11.52
CA ASN A 9 -2.29 -16.19 -12.91
C ASN A 9 -3.76 -16.54 -13.17
N PHE A 10 -4.42 -17.29 -12.28
CA PHE A 10 -5.85 -17.60 -12.38
C PHE A 10 -6.76 -16.51 -11.81
N ILE A 11 -6.25 -15.71 -10.88
CA ILE A 11 -7.00 -14.58 -10.29
C ILE A 11 -6.98 -13.37 -11.22
N GLU A 12 -5.97 -13.25 -12.08
CA GLU A 12 -5.82 -12.19 -13.09
C GLU A 12 -6.68 -12.40 -14.34
N ALA A 13 -7.18 -13.59 -14.59
CA ALA A 13 -8.03 -13.85 -15.75
C ALA A 13 -9.41 -13.16 -15.54
N GLU A 14 -9.91 -12.46 -16.57
CA GLU A 14 -11.20 -11.72 -16.61
C GLU A 14 -12.43 -12.52 -16.14
N THR A 15 -12.27 -13.78 -15.84
CA THR A 15 -13.32 -14.72 -15.44
C THR A 15 -13.50 -14.90 -13.94
N PHE A 16 -12.61 -14.36 -13.09
CA PHE A 16 -12.74 -14.43 -11.65
C PHE A 16 -13.50 -13.20 -11.11
N GLN A 17 -14.76 -13.06 -11.48
CA GLN A 17 -15.68 -12.19 -10.73
C GLN A 17 -15.90 -12.83 -9.36
N THR A 18 -15.42 -12.16 -8.30
CA THR A 18 -15.47 -12.67 -6.91
C THR A 18 -16.88 -13.11 -6.49
N THR A 19 -17.93 -12.37 -6.88
CA THR A 19 -19.32 -12.74 -6.69
C THR A 19 -19.69 -14.10 -7.29
N ARG A 20 -19.15 -14.46 -8.45
CA ARG A 20 -19.46 -15.76 -9.08
C ARG A 20 -18.69 -16.93 -8.45
N CYS A 21 -17.51 -16.69 -7.87
CA CYS A 21 -16.78 -17.76 -7.20
C CYS A 21 -17.41 -18.10 -5.84
N ASP A 22 -17.80 -17.10 -5.07
CA ASP A 22 -18.46 -17.28 -3.79
C ASP A 22 -19.82 -17.98 -3.97
N ASP A 23 -20.62 -17.56 -4.96
CA ASP A 23 -21.89 -18.20 -5.29
C ASP A 23 -21.70 -19.65 -5.75
N ARG A 24 -20.77 -19.91 -6.67
CA ARG A 24 -20.46 -21.26 -7.15
C ARG A 24 -19.86 -22.17 -6.07
N ALA A 25 -18.99 -21.62 -5.22
CA ALA A 25 -18.42 -22.35 -4.10
C ALA A 25 -19.50 -22.72 -3.05
N ALA A 26 -20.48 -21.83 -2.83
CA ALA A 26 -21.60 -22.09 -1.94
C ALA A 26 -22.51 -23.22 -2.47
N HIS A 27 -22.64 -23.33 -3.79
CA HIS A 27 -23.53 -24.30 -4.46
C HIS A 27 -22.81 -25.56 -4.99
N HIS A 28 -21.51 -25.77 -4.69
CA HIS A 28 -20.70 -26.89 -5.19
C HIS A 28 -20.71 -27.02 -6.72
N GLU A 29 -20.68 -25.90 -7.43
CA GLU A 29 -20.66 -25.89 -8.90
C GLU A 29 -19.24 -26.12 -9.45
N GLY A 30 -19.18 -26.60 -10.69
CA GLY A 30 -17.95 -26.73 -11.44
C GLY A 30 -17.40 -25.38 -11.87
N PHE A 31 -16.06 -25.22 -11.77
CA PHE A 31 -15.32 -24.07 -12.24
C PHE A 31 -14.38 -24.46 -13.37
N ASP A 32 -14.55 -23.87 -14.55
CA ASP A 32 -13.74 -24.17 -15.73
C ASP A 32 -12.42 -23.39 -15.71
N LEU A 33 -11.33 -24.12 -15.76
CA LEU A 33 -10.00 -23.56 -15.98
C LEU A 33 -9.80 -23.36 -17.47
N VAL A 34 -9.86 -22.11 -17.91
CA VAL A 34 -9.82 -21.72 -19.31
C VAL A 34 -8.42 -21.28 -19.71
N SER A 35 -7.95 -21.71 -20.87
CA SER A 35 -6.68 -21.28 -21.43
C SER A 35 -6.78 -19.81 -21.90
N PRO A 36 -5.90 -18.90 -21.45
CA PRO A 36 -5.92 -17.52 -21.92
C PRO A 36 -5.48 -17.35 -23.39
N ARG A 37 -4.88 -18.39 -23.99
CA ARG A 37 -4.39 -18.31 -25.37
C ARG A 37 -5.48 -18.54 -26.41
N ASP A 38 -6.43 -19.43 -26.14
CA ASP A 38 -7.39 -19.94 -27.14
C ASP A 38 -8.82 -20.06 -26.58
N GLY A 39 -9.05 -19.68 -25.32
CA GLY A 39 -10.34 -19.78 -24.66
C GLY A 39 -10.82 -21.22 -24.39
N SER A 40 -9.99 -22.25 -24.65
CA SER A 40 -10.38 -23.64 -24.43
C SER A 40 -10.43 -24.01 -22.96
N VAL A 41 -11.47 -24.75 -22.55
CA VAL A 41 -11.55 -25.34 -21.20
C VAL A 41 -10.50 -26.45 -21.08
N ARG A 42 -9.55 -26.27 -20.18
CA ARG A 42 -8.49 -27.27 -19.89
C ARG A 42 -8.91 -28.28 -18.86
N LYS A 43 -9.68 -27.85 -17.88
CA LYS A 43 -10.16 -28.71 -16.80
C LYS A 43 -11.32 -28.01 -16.08
N THR A 44 -12.32 -28.78 -15.68
CA THR A 44 -13.34 -28.35 -14.72
C THR A 44 -12.98 -28.84 -13.34
N VAL A 45 -12.97 -27.97 -12.33
CA VAL A 45 -12.69 -28.28 -10.93
C VAL A 45 -13.87 -27.90 -10.07
N ASP A 46 -14.00 -28.50 -8.88
CA ASP A 46 -14.99 -28.07 -7.90
C ASP A 46 -14.59 -26.69 -7.34
N ALA A 47 -15.48 -25.71 -7.48
CA ALA A 47 -15.22 -24.31 -7.10
C ALA A 47 -14.95 -24.17 -5.61
N ARG A 48 -15.65 -24.94 -4.76
CA ARG A 48 -15.46 -24.92 -3.31
C ARG A 48 -14.11 -25.44 -2.91
N SER A 49 -13.66 -26.55 -3.50
CA SER A 49 -12.32 -27.11 -3.24
C SER A 49 -11.22 -26.17 -3.70
N LEU A 50 -11.42 -25.47 -4.83
CA LEU A 50 -10.47 -24.46 -5.31
C LEU A 50 -10.39 -23.27 -4.35
N PHE A 51 -11.55 -22.74 -3.90
CA PHE A 51 -11.60 -21.63 -2.94
C PHE A 51 -11.00 -22.01 -1.59
N GLN A 52 -11.32 -23.21 -1.08
CA GLN A 52 -10.73 -23.69 0.16
C GLN A 52 -9.22 -23.81 0.06
N LYS A 53 -8.69 -24.36 -1.04
CA LYS A 53 -7.25 -24.44 -1.27
C LYS A 53 -6.59 -23.06 -1.34
N LEU A 54 -7.25 -22.07 -1.95
CA LEU A 54 -6.77 -20.69 -2.00
C LEU A 54 -6.61 -20.12 -0.58
N VAL A 55 -7.65 -20.25 0.25
CA VAL A 55 -7.65 -19.75 1.63
C VAL A 55 -6.61 -20.48 2.49
N GLU A 56 -6.55 -21.81 2.42
CA GLU A 56 -5.55 -22.62 3.15
C GLU A 56 -4.12 -22.24 2.78
N THR A 57 -3.84 -22.06 1.47
CA THR A 57 -2.51 -21.65 1.00
C THR A 57 -2.15 -20.27 1.51
N ARG A 58 -3.10 -19.32 1.44
CA ARG A 58 -2.89 -17.97 1.94
C ARG A 58 -2.62 -17.93 3.45
N LEU A 59 -3.35 -18.69 4.23
CA LEU A 59 -3.13 -18.80 5.69
C LEU A 59 -1.76 -19.40 6.02
N ALA A 60 -1.31 -20.40 5.24
CA ALA A 60 -0.03 -21.07 5.47
C ALA A 60 1.19 -20.26 5.01
N THR A 61 1.06 -19.42 3.97
CA THR A 61 2.20 -18.80 3.28
C THR A 61 2.12 -17.29 3.14
N GLY A 62 0.95 -16.68 3.38
CA GLY A 62 0.68 -15.27 3.04
C GLY A 62 0.38 -15.04 1.54
N GLU A 63 0.48 -16.08 0.70
CA GLU A 63 0.28 -16.04 -0.75
C GLU A 63 -0.89 -16.96 -1.17
N PRO A 64 -1.54 -16.70 -2.33
CA PRO A 64 -1.40 -15.57 -3.24
C PRO A 64 -2.07 -14.30 -2.69
N TYR A 65 -1.67 -13.13 -3.19
CA TYR A 65 -2.43 -11.89 -2.96
C TYR A 65 -3.77 -11.96 -3.70
N ILE A 66 -4.81 -11.41 -3.08
CA ILE A 66 -6.17 -11.39 -3.63
C ILE A 66 -6.49 -9.94 -4.00
N VAL A 67 -6.83 -9.71 -5.28
CA VAL A 67 -7.24 -8.41 -5.80
C VAL A 67 -8.71 -8.46 -6.16
N PHE A 68 -9.51 -7.55 -5.59
CA PHE A 68 -10.92 -7.39 -5.91
C PHE A 68 -11.07 -6.53 -7.17
N SER A 69 -10.88 -7.12 -8.34
CA SER A 69 -10.80 -6.42 -9.63
C SER A 69 -12.04 -5.58 -9.95
N ASP A 70 -13.24 -6.02 -9.61
CA ASP A 70 -14.48 -5.24 -9.79
C ASP A 70 -14.44 -3.96 -8.93
N THR A 71 -13.98 -4.06 -7.68
CA THR A 71 -13.85 -2.89 -6.79
C THR A 71 -12.83 -1.90 -7.33
N VAL A 72 -11.66 -2.40 -7.75
CA VAL A 72 -10.61 -1.58 -8.37
C VAL A 72 -11.16 -0.84 -9.59
N ASN A 73 -11.77 -1.55 -10.53
CA ASN A 73 -12.30 -0.95 -11.75
C ASN A 73 -13.49 0.00 -11.50
N ARG A 74 -14.30 -0.25 -10.47
CA ARG A 74 -15.38 0.66 -10.08
C ARG A 74 -14.86 1.95 -9.45
N MET A 75 -13.74 1.87 -8.72
CA MET A 75 -13.17 2.99 -7.96
C MET A 75 -12.09 3.78 -8.70
N MET A 76 -11.65 3.31 -9.87
CA MET A 76 -10.65 4.03 -10.67
C MET A 76 -11.13 5.45 -11.07
N PRO A 77 -10.24 6.37 -11.45
CA PRO A 77 -10.59 7.74 -11.85
C PRO A 77 -11.70 7.79 -12.87
N LYS A 78 -12.55 8.80 -12.76
CA LYS A 78 -13.74 8.94 -13.63
C LYS A 78 -13.38 8.91 -15.13
N HIS A 79 -12.37 9.66 -15.54
CA HIS A 79 -11.92 9.72 -16.93
C HIS A 79 -11.40 8.36 -17.44
N HIS A 80 -10.73 7.57 -16.62
CA HIS A 80 -10.35 6.20 -17.01
C HIS A 80 -11.56 5.30 -17.29
N ARG A 81 -12.61 5.42 -16.46
CA ARG A 81 -13.88 4.68 -16.67
C ARG A 81 -14.60 5.14 -17.91
N GLU A 82 -14.64 6.45 -18.19
CA GLU A 82 -15.27 7.04 -19.39
C GLU A 82 -14.56 6.62 -20.67
N LEU A 83 -13.23 6.44 -20.62
CA LEU A 83 -12.42 5.91 -21.72
C LEU A 83 -12.49 4.36 -21.83
N GLY A 84 -13.23 3.68 -20.96
CA GLY A 84 -13.34 2.22 -20.96
C GLY A 84 -12.06 1.48 -20.61
N LEU A 85 -11.11 2.15 -19.93
CA LEU A 85 -9.87 1.54 -19.51
C LEU A 85 -10.13 0.51 -18.38
N LYS A 86 -9.25 -0.49 -18.28
CA LYS A 86 -9.38 -1.55 -17.28
C LYS A 86 -8.06 -1.80 -16.55
N VAL A 87 -8.17 -2.05 -15.27
CA VAL A 87 -7.11 -2.60 -14.43
C VAL A 87 -7.32 -4.10 -14.34
N SER A 88 -6.41 -4.89 -14.87
CA SER A 88 -6.47 -6.37 -14.84
C SER A 88 -5.46 -7.01 -13.91
N THR A 89 -4.47 -6.27 -13.44
CA THR A 89 -3.43 -6.76 -12.53
C THR A 89 -2.96 -5.65 -11.59
N SER A 90 -2.23 -6.02 -10.54
CA SER A 90 -1.52 -5.13 -9.64
C SER A 90 -0.03 -5.50 -9.62
N ASN A 91 0.80 -4.71 -8.95
CA ASN A 91 2.21 -5.04 -8.71
C ASN A 91 2.37 -6.03 -7.54
N LEU A 92 3.61 -6.50 -7.32
CA LEU A 92 3.95 -7.42 -6.22
C LEU A 92 3.48 -6.92 -4.84
N CYS A 93 3.55 -5.62 -4.60
CA CYS A 93 3.16 -5.02 -3.32
C CYS A 93 1.67 -4.63 -3.25
N ALA A 94 0.90 -4.84 -4.32
CA ALA A 94 -0.54 -4.67 -4.44
C ALA A 94 -1.08 -3.23 -4.22
N GLU A 95 -0.22 -2.19 -4.26
CA GLU A 95 -0.65 -0.79 -4.15
C GLU A 95 -0.93 -0.12 -5.49
N ILE A 96 -0.43 -0.65 -6.62
CA ILE A 96 -0.58 -0.05 -7.94
C ILE A 96 -1.78 -0.65 -8.65
N THR A 97 -2.75 0.19 -9.01
CA THR A 97 -3.96 -0.19 -9.73
C THR A 97 -4.15 0.74 -10.94
N LEU A 98 -3.29 0.55 -11.93
CA LEU A 98 -3.28 1.34 -13.17
C LEU A 98 -3.74 0.51 -14.37
N PRO A 99 -4.31 1.13 -15.41
CA PRO A 99 -4.80 0.44 -16.61
C PRO A 99 -3.69 -0.34 -17.32
N THR A 100 -4.02 -1.56 -17.74
CA THR A 100 -3.16 -2.43 -18.55
C THR A 100 -3.95 -3.05 -19.71
N GLY A 101 -3.23 -3.64 -20.67
CA GLY A 101 -3.84 -4.24 -21.86
C GLY A 101 -4.14 -3.21 -22.96
N ILE A 102 -5.02 -3.56 -23.88
CA ILE A 102 -5.34 -2.72 -25.03
C ILE A 102 -6.35 -1.62 -24.62
N ASP A 103 -6.01 -0.36 -24.90
CA ASP A 103 -6.87 0.78 -24.63
C ASP A 103 -7.87 1.07 -25.77
N HIS A 104 -8.70 2.09 -25.56
CA HIS A 104 -9.73 2.55 -26.54
C HIS A 104 -9.15 3.06 -27.87
N LEU A 105 -7.85 3.34 -27.93
CA LEU A 105 -7.13 3.73 -29.14
C LEU A 105 -6.44 2.54 -29.84
N GLY A 106 -6.57 1.33 -29.29
CA GLY A 106 -5.95 0.12 -29.81
C GLY A 106 -4.47 -0.06 -29.44
N ASN A 107 -3.95 0.70 -28.48
CA ASN A 107 -2.57 0.61 -28.03
C ASN A 107 -2.44 -0.21 -26.75
N ASP A 108 -1.38 -1.01 -26.68
CA ASP A 108 -1.02 -1.76 -25.46
C ASP A 108 -0.52 -0.81 -24.36
N ARG A 109 -1.05 -0.98 -23.14
CA ARG A 109 -0.61 -0.30 -21.93
C ARG A 109 0.14 -1.24 -21.02
N THR A 110 1.19 -0.71 -20.40
CA THR A 110 1.92 -1.34 -19.29
C THR A 110 2.09 -0.31 -18.17
N ALA A 111 1.56 -0.62 -16.99
CA ALA A 111 1.58 0.30 -15.85
C ALA A 111 3.03 0.68 -15.45
N VAL A 112 3.22 1.94 -15.09
CA VAL A 112 4.49 2.48 -14.58
C VAL A 112 4.31 2.93 -13.14
N CYS A 113 5.10 2.34 -12.24
CA CYS A 113 5.11 2.67 -10.82
C CYS A 113 6.07 3.85 -10.58
N CYS A 114 5.52 5.03 -10.26
CA CYS A 114 6.28 6.24 -9.90
C CYS A 114 5.83 6.72 -8.52
N LEU A 115 6.61 6.41 -7.48
CA LEU A 115 6.20 6.55 -6.08
C LEU A 115 7.08 7.49 -5.28
N SER A 116 6.47 8.12 -4.27
CA SER A 116 7.14 8.74 -3.13
C SER A 116 6.31 8.53 -1.86
N SER A 117 6.93 8.68 -0.69
CA SER A 117 6.23 8.52 0.59
C SER A 117 6.63 9.61 1.59
N LEU A 118 5.62 10.28 2.14
CA LEU A 118 5.77 11.31 3.18
C LEU A 118 6.07 10.65 4.53
N ASN A 119 7.01 11.19 5.28
CA ASN A 119 7.26 10.74 6.65
C ASN A 119 6.28 11.40 7.62
N LEU A 120 5.26 10.66 8.04
CA LEU A 120 4.24 11.13 9.00
C LEU A 120 4.80 11.36 10.40
N GLU A 121 5.91 10.71 10.79
CA GLU A 121 6.58 11.00 12.05
C GLU A 121 6.98 12.48 12.15
N LYS A 122 7.25 13.10 10.99
CA LYS A 122 7.60 14.52 10.82
C LYS A 122 6.42 15.41 10.47
N TRP A 123 5.21 14.93 10.68
CA TRP A 123 3.97 15.66 10.35
C TRP A 123 3.97 17.11 10.80
N ASP A 124 4.33 17.37 12.06
CA ASP A 124 4.29 18.72 12.63
C ASP A 124 5.31 19.68 12.00
N GLU A 125 6.34 19.14 11.36
CA GLU A 125 7.38 19.94 10.70
C GLU A 125 6.94 20.43 9.32
N TRP A 126 6.10 19.67 8.60
CA TRP A 126 5.76 19.99 7.22
C TRP A 126 4.28 20.24 6.93
N ASN A 127 3.34 19.87 7.81
CA ASN A 127 1.91 19.98 7.50
C ASN A 127 1.42 21.43 7.34
N GLY A 128 2.14 22.40 7.90
CA GLY A 128 1.86 23.83 7.76
C GLY A 128 2.45 24.47 6.50
N ASP A 129 3.38 23.79 5.83
CA ASP A 129 3.97 24.27 4.60
C ASP A 129 3.03 24.00 3.41
N LYS A 130 2.55 25.07 2.80
CA LYS A 130 1.58 25.00 1.70
C LYS A 130 2.20 24.45 0.42
N GLN A 131 3.51 24.59 0.26
CA GLN A 131 4.24 24.24 -0.95
C GLN A 131 4.78 22.79 -0.90
N PHE A 132 4.96 22.23 0.28
CA PHE A 132 5.67 20.96 0.48
C PHE A 132 5.14 19.81 -0.36
N ILE A 133 3.81 19.57 -0.33
CA ILE A 133 3.19 18.47 -1.11
C ILE A 133 3.20 18.79 -2.61
N GLU A 134 2.97 20.05 -2.99
CA GLU A 134 3.05 20.48 -4.38
C GLU A 134 4.45 20.24 -4.97
N ASP A 135 5.50 20.58 -4.23
CA ASP A 135 6.89 20.36 -4.67
C ASP A 135 7.21 18.88 -4.86
N ILE A 136 6.70 18.01 -3.99
CA ILE A 136 6.86 16.56 -4.15
C ILE A 136 6.08 16.04 -5.37
N MET A 137 4.86 16.51 -5.60
CA MET A 137 4.09 16.14 -6.80
C MET A 137 4.78 16.64 -8.06
N ARG A 138 5.33 17.84 -8.05
CA ARG A 138 6.15 18.41 -9.13
C ARG A 138 7.42 17.60 -9.37
N PHE A 139 8.07 17.15 -8.30
CA PHE A 139 9.23 16.27 -8.41
C PHE A 139 8.85 14.93 -9.06
N LEU A 140 7.76 14.32 -8.65
CA LEU A 140 7.27 13.07 -9.26
C LEU A 140 6.91 13.25 -10.74
N ASP A 141 6.29 14.37 -11.12
CA ASP A 141 6.02 14.71 -12.52
C ASP A 141 7.32 14.84 -13.35
N ASN A 142 8.36 15.42 -12.76
CA ASN A 142 9.67 15.53 -13.41
C ASN A 142 10.37 14.18 -13.56
N VAL A 143 10.32 13.32 -12.53
CA VAL A 143 10.85 11.94 -12.60
C VAL A 143 10.15 11.14 -13.68
N LEU A 144 8.81 11.23 -13.73
CA LEU A 144 8.04 10.56 -14.77
C LEU A 144 8.35 11.11 -16.17
N GLN A 145 8.55 12.42 -16.30
CA GLN A 145 8.94 13.03 -17.57
C GLN A 145 10.34 12.56 -18.02
N ASP A 146 11.31 12.51 -17.11
CA ASP A 146 12.65 12.01 -17.43
C ASP A 146 12.61 10.55 -17.91
N TYR A 147 11.77 9.71 -17.27
CA TYR A 147 11.51 8.35 -17.74
C TYR A 147 10.91 8.35 -19.15
N ILE A 148 9.88 9.14 -19.42
CA ILE A 148 9.23 9.22 -20.73
C ILE A 148 10.24 9.62 -21.82
N ASP A 149 11.13 10.57 -21.53
CA ASP A 149 12.12 11.07 -22.48
C ASP A 149 13.22 10.06 -22.78
N ARG A 150 13.64 9.27 -21.78
CA ARG A 150 14.79 8.35 -21.87
C ARG A 150 14.42 6.88 -22.05
N ALA A 151 13.13 6.51 -21.91
CA ALA A 151 12.73 5.12 -22.03
C ALA A 151 13.14 4.55 -23.40
N PRO A 152 13.84 3.40 -23.43
CA PRO A 152 14.26 2.77 -24.67
C PRO A 152 13.05 2.18 -25.42
N ASP A 153 13.21 1.90 -26.71
CA ASP A 153 12.16 1.37 -27.58
C ASP A 153 11.52 0.09 -27.05
N GLN A 154 12.29 -0.76 -26.37
CA GLN A 154 11.80 -2.00 -25.73
C GLN A 154 10.76 -1.72 -24.64
N MET A 155 10.71 -0.50 -24.10
CA MET A 155 9.76 -0.04 -23.09
C MET A 155 8.61 0.81 -23.69
N ALA A 156 8.37 0.73 -25.00
CA ALA A 156 7.40 1.59 -25.71
C ALA A 156 6.00 1.56 -25.08
N ARG A 157 5.52 0.38 -24.64
CA ARG A 157 4.19 0.24 -23.99
C ARG A 157 4.12 0.99 -22.66
N ALA A 158 5.16 0.86 -21.84
CA ALA A 158 5.26 1.55 -20.54
C ALA A 158 5.45 3.06 -20.72
N LYS A 159 6.28 3.49 -21.70
CA LYS A 159 6.42 4.88 -22.09
C LYS A 159 5.09 5.48 -22.53
N TYR A 160 4.35 4.75 -23.34
CA TYR A 160 3.02 5.15 -23.81
C TYR A 160 2.05 5.35 -22.65
N SER A 161 1.94 4.36 -21.74
CA SER A 161 1.10 4.47 -20.55
C SER A 161 1.47 5.67 -19.69
N ALA A 162 2.77 5.81 -19.37
CA ALA A 162 3.27 6.93 -18.57
C ALA A 162 2.93 8.29 -19.19
N MET A 163 3.04 8.41 -20.51
CA MET A 163 2.68 9.64 -21.23
C MET A 163 1.17 9.91 -21.19
N ARG A 164 0.34 8.86 -21.35
CA ARG A 164 -1.11 8.99 -21.43
C ARG A 164 -1.75 9.38 -20.11
N GLU A 165 -1.43 8.69 -19.05
CA GLU A 165 -2.10 8.82 -17.76
C GLU A 165 -1.32 9.66 -16.74
N ARG A 166 -0.01 9.80 -16.89
CA ARG A 166 0.90 10.48 -15.95
C ARG A 166 0.64 10.15 -14.47
N SER A 167 0.21 8.94 -14.20
CA SER A 167 -0.12 8.50 -12.85
C SER A 167 1.11 8.45 -11.97
N VAL A 168 0.98 8.92 -10.73
CA VAL A 168 1.96 8.84 -9.67
C VAL A 168 1.32 8.25 -8.41
N GLY A 169 2.12 7.84 -7.45
CA GLY A 169 1.63 7.28 -6.19
C GLY A 169 2.30 7.95 -5.00
N LEU A 170 1.73 9.04 -4.51
CA LEU A 170 2.15 9.63 -3.25
C LEU A 170 1.58 8.81 -2.10
N GLY A 171 2.46 8.23 -1.29
CA GLY A 171 2.12 7.45 -0.11
C GLY A 171 2.67 8.05 1.16
N VAL A 172 2.71 7.24 2.21
CA VAL A 172 3.19 7.65 3.54
C VAL A 172 4.01 6.54 4.20
N MET A 173 4.82 6.92 5.18
CA MET A 173 5.49 6.05 6.15
C MET A 173 5.46 6.71 7.52
N GLY A 174 5.77 5.98 8.58
CA GLY A 174 5.93 6.54 9.91
C GLY A 174 4.62 6.77 10.68
N PHE A 175 3.51 6.15 10.29
CA PHE A 175 2.24 6.36 10.99
C PHE A 175 2.29 5.88 12.45
N HIS A 176 2.79 4.66 12.71
CA HIS A 176 2.91 4.17 14.09
C HIS A 176 3.95 4.96 14.89
N SER A 177 5.09 5.31 14.29
CA SER A 177 6.10 6.16 14.93
C SER A 177 5.53 7.52 15.34
N PHE A 178 4.71 8.15 14.50
CA PHE A 178 3.98 9.38 14.85
C PHE A 178 3.06 9.18 16.06
N LEU A 179 2.29 8.10 16.08
CA LEU A 179 1.38 7.80 17.19
C LEU A 179 2.17 7.62 18.49
N GLN A 180 3.28 6.89 18.47
CA GLN A 180 4.15 6.69 19.62
C GLN A 180 4.79 8.01 20.10
N ALA A 181 5.25 8.86 19.17
CA ALA A 181 5.77 10.18 19.48
C ALA A 181 4.73 11.07 20.21
N LYS A 182 3.45 10.87 19.88
CA LYS A 182 2.32 11.56 20.54
C LYS A 182 1.76 10.83 21.76
N SER A 183 2.38 9.73 22.19
CA SER A 183 1.89 8.86 23.27
C SER A 183 0.46 8.35 23.03
N ILE A 184 0.15 7.98 21.78
CA ILE A 184 -1.15 7.47 21.34
C ILE A 184 -1.02 5.99 21.02
N GLY A 185 -1.85 5.14 21.63
CA GLY A 185 -1.95 3.73 21.27
C GLY A 185 -2.58 3.55 19.87
N PHE A 186 -2.11 2.57 19.12
CA PHE A 186 -2.61 2.28 17.78
C PHE A 186 -4.12 1.93 17.80
N GLU A 187 -4.54 1.13 18.78
CA GLU A 187 -5.92 0.71 19.01
C GLU A 187 -6.71 1.79 19.77
N SER A 188 -6.80 3.00 19.22
CA SER A 188 -7.48 4.08 19.90
C SER A 188 -8.30 4.97 18.95
N PRO A 189 -9.40 5.57 19.46
CA PRO A 189 -10.17 6.57 18.71
C PRO A 189 -9.32 7.75 18.24
N MET A 190 -8.30 8.14 19.02
CA MET A 190 -7.40 9.23 18.65
C MET A 190 -6.52 8.87 17.45
N ALA A 191 -6.05 7.62 17.34
CA ALA A 191 -5.34 7.14 16.16
C ALA A 191 -6.22 7.20 14.91
N LYS A 192 -7.51 6.85 15.02
CA LYS A 192 -8.50 7.01 13.94
C LYS A 192 -8.67 8.47 13.51
N VAL A 193 -8.75 9.38 14.45
CA VAL A 193 -8.84 10.83 14.16
C VAL A 193 -7.61 11.30 13.38
N TRP A 194 -6.42 10.90 13.79
CA TRP A 194 -5.19 11.25 13.09
C TRP A 194 -5.11 10.61 11.70
N ASN A 195 -5.48 9.35 11.56
CA ASN A 195 -5.58 8.68 10.27
C ASN A 195 -6.42 9.50 9.27
N LEU A 196 -7.65 9.85 9.64
CA LEU A 196 -8.54 10.64 8.80
C LEU A 196 -8.01 12.04 8.52
N LYS A 197 -7.48 12.75 9.54
CA LYS A 197 -6.96 14.11 9.42
C LYS A 197 -5.81 14.17 8.42
N MET A 198 -4.83 13.27 8.56
CA MET A 198 -3.65 13.24 7.70
C MET A 198 -4.00 12.93 6.26
N PHE A 199 -4.78 11.88 6.02
CA PHE A 199 -5.12 11.48 4.65
C PHE A 199 -6.04 12.49 3.94
N LYS A 200 -6.98 13.13 4.64
CA LYS A 200 -7.76 14.24 4.08
C LYS A 200 -6.88 15.41 3.65
N HIS A 201 -5.90 15.78 4.47
CA HIS A 201 -4.97 16.86 4.15
C HIS A 201 -4.10 16.50 2.94
N ILE A 202 -3.47 15.31 2.94
CA ILE A 202 -2.56 14.88 1.87
C ILE A 202 -3.31 14.76 0.55
N SER A 203 -4.48 14.11 0.54
CA SER A 203 -5.30 13.95 -0.65
C SER A 203 -5.73 15.30 -1.24
N ALA A 204 -6.22 16.21 -0.39
CA ALA A 204 -6.63 17.55 -0.86
C ALA A 204 -5.44 18.33 -1.46
N LYS A 205 -4.25 18.24 -0.86
CA LYS A 205 -3.05 18.90 -1.39
C LYS A 205 -2.49 18.25 -2.66
N ALA A 206 -2.59 16.94 -2.79
CA ALA A 206 -2.23 16.26 -4.02
C ALA A 206 -3.19 16.62 -5.17
N GLU A 207 -4.47 16.78 -4.88
CA GLU A 207 -5.48 17.26 -5.83
C GLU A 207 -5.19 18.70 -6.29
N GLU A 208 -4.97 19.63 -5.33
CA GLU A 208 -4.57 21.01 -5.64
C GLU A 208 -3.32 21.05 -6.54
N ALA A 209 -2.30 20.26 -6.22
CA ALA A 209 -1.07 20.17 -7.00
C ALA A 209 -1.31 19.64 -8.42
N SER A 210 -2.20 18.64 -8.58
CA SER A 210 -2.58 18.14 -9.91
C SER A 210 -3.21 19.23 -10.78
N LEU A 211 -4.12 20.02 -10.19
CA LEU A 211 -4.77 21.13 -10.88
C LEU A 211 -3.77 22.23 -11.28
N VAL A 212 -2.90 22.64 -10.35
CA VAL A 212 -1.85 23.66 -10.63
C VAL A 212 -0.93 23.20 -11.76
N LEU A 213 -0.45 21.97 -11.68
CA LEU A 213 0.45 21.42 -12.71
C LEU A 213 -0.26 21.21 -14.05
N ALA A 214 -1.56 20.90 -14.05
CA ALA A 214 -2.35 20.84 -15.29
C ALA A 214 -2.49 22.22 -15.95
N GLN A 215 -2.63 23.28 -15.17
CA GLN A 215 -2.65 24.66 -15.68
C GLN A 215 -1.30 25.10 -16.25
N GLU A 216 -0.19 24.72 -15.58
CA GLU A 216 1.16 25.09 -16.01
C GLU A 216 1.69 24.28 -17.19
N ARG A 217 1.40 22.97 -17.22
CA ARG A 217 2.04 21.99 -18.13
C ARG A 217 1.06 21.25 -19.04
N GLY A 218 -0.22 21.55 -18.94
CA GLY A 218 -1.32 20.83 -19.58
C GLY A 218 -1.77 19.60 -18.77
N PRO A 219 -3.05 19.20 -18.92
CA PRO A 219 -3.55 17.97 -18.32
C PRO A 219 -2.90 16.74 -18.97
N CYS A 220 -2.96 15.59 -18.30
CA CYS A 220 -2.57 14.34 -18.94
C CYS A 220 -3.55 14.02 -20.09
N PRO A 221 -3.08 13.35 -21.17
CA PRO A 221 -3.94 13.07 -22.34
C PRO A 221 -5.24 12.33 -22.00
N ASP A 222 -5.23 11.36 -21.09
CA ASP A 222 -6.44 10.63 -20.69
C ASP A 222 -7.48 11.53 -20.01
N ALA A 223 -7.04 12.47 -19.17
CA ALA A 223 -7.91 13.46 -18.57
C ALA A 223 -8.43 14.48 -19.61
N ALA A 224 -7.54 14.95 -20.49
CA ALA A 224 -7.88 15.93 -21.53
C ALA A 224 -8.98 15.43 -22.48
N GLU A 225 -8.96 14.15 -22.88
CA GLU A 225 -9.96 13.55 -23.77
C GLU A 225 -11.38 13.56 -23.18
N THR A 226 -11.50 13.55 -21.86
CA THR A 226 -12.80 13.63 -21.15
C THR A 226 -13.14 15.04 -20.67
N GLY A 227 -12.28 16.01 -20.97
CA GLY A 227 -12.45 17.41 -20.54
C GLY A 227 -12.06 17.66 -19.07
N ALA A 228 -11.38 16.71 -18.41
CA ALA A 228 -10.87 16.89 -17.07
C ALA A 228 -9.54 17.67 -17.07
N MET A 229 -9.39 18.60 -16.13
CA MET A 229 -8.18 19.41 -15.98
C MET A 229 -7.29 18.82 -14.87
N GLU A 230 -6.70 17.64 -15.14
CA GLU A 230 -5.84 16.94 -14.21
C GLU A 230 -4.49 16.60 -14.82
N ARG A 231 -3.41 16.89 -14.06
CA ARG A 231 -2.05 16.54 -14.49
C ARG A 231 -1.79 15.04 -14.36
N PHE A 232 -2.35 14.43 -13.32
CA PHE A 232 -2.19 13.01 -12.99
C PHE A 232 -3.54 12.31 -13.01
N SER A 233 -3.63 11.17 -13.66
CA SER A 233 -4.84 10.33 -13.57
C SER A 233 -4.99 9.74 -12.17
N CYS A 234 -3.91 9.20 -11.59
CA CYS A 234 -3.85 8.78 -10.20
C CYS A 234 -2.75 9.54 -9.46
N LYS A 235 -2.98 9.84 -8.18
CA LYS A 235 -2.13 10.69 -7.35
C LYS A 235 -1.58 9.95 -6.13
N MET A 236 -2.35 9.03 -5.56
CA MET A 236 -2.03 8.41 -4.28
C MET A 236 -2.02 6.88 -4.34
N ALA A 237 -0.98 6.28 -3.72
CA ALA A 237 -0.84 4.85 -3.49
C ALA A 237 -0.01 4.62 -2.23
N ILE A 238 -0.34 3.61 -1.43
CA ILE A 238 0.41 3.32 -0.19
C ILE A 238 1.37 2.16 -0.44
N ALA A 239 2.63 2.50 -0.68
CA ALA A 239 3.72 1.53 -0.85
C ALA A 239 4.19 0.98 0.51
N PRO A 240 4.82 -0.21 0.57
CA PRO A 240 5.29 -0.82 1.82
C PRO A 240 6.39 -0.04 2.55
N THR A 241 7.20 0.73 1.85
CA THR A 241 8.32 1.56 2.36
C THR A 241 9.34 0.83 3.23
N ALA A 242 9.49 -0.49 3.07
CA ALA A 242 10.32 -1.33 3.93
C ALA A 242 11.79 -0.89 4.01
N SER A 243 12.36 -0.38 2.90
CA SER A 243 13.75 0.09 2.86
C SER A 243 13.88 1.58 3.14
N ILE A 244 13.01 2.42 2.53
CA ILE A 244 13.15 3.88 2.68
C ILE A 244 12.80 4.35 4.10
N SER A 245 11.94 3.66 4.84
CA SER A 245 11.65 3.97 6.23
C SER A 245 12.91 3.85 7.12
N ILE A 246 13.78 2.88 6.84
CA ILE A 246 15.06 2.71 7.54
C ILE A 246 15.99 3.89 7.21
N ILE A 247 16.11 4.27 5.93
CA ILE A 247 16.96 5.37 5.46
C ILE A 247 16.46 6.72 6.01
N CYS A 248 15.14 6.88 6.12
CA CYS A 248 14.51 8.08 6.66
C CYS A 248 14.43 8.11 8.21
N GLY A 249 15.45 7.60 8.87
CA GLY A 249 15.62 7.71 10.33
C GLY A 249 15.11 6.51 11.12
N GLY A 250 14.77 5.40 10.47
CA GLY A 250 14.27 4.19 11.15
C GLY A 250 12.82 4.31 11.61
N THR A 251 12.03 5.13 10.92
CA THR A 251 10.59 5.29 11.19
C THR A 251 9.81 4.00 10.86
N SER A 252 8.60 3.86 11.37
CA SER A 252 7.75 2.71 11.05
C SER A 252 7.42 2.65 9.54
N ALA A 253 7.40 1.46 8.97
CA ALA A 253 7.08 1.28 7.56
C ALA A 253 5.61 1.60 7.28
N CYS A 254 5.35 2.29 6.18
CA CYS A 254 4.04 2.69 5.65
C CYS A 254 3.03 3.08 6.76
N ILE A 255 1.90 2.44 6.77
CA ILE A 255 0.76 2.64 7.69
C ILE A 255 0.68 1.57 8.77
N GLU A 256 1.63 0.64 8.76
CA GLU A 256 1.62 -0.54 9.61
C GLU A 256 2.24 -0.29 10.98
N PRO A 257 1.81 -1.03 12.02
CA PRO A 257 2.49 -1.02 13.30
C PRO A 257 3.84 -1.73 13.22
N ILE A 258 4.77 -1.32 14.09
CA ILE A 258 6.10 -1.96 14.18
C ILE A 258 5.99 -3.41 14.64
N PRO A 259 6.78 -4.33 14.07
CA PRO A 259 6.73 -5.73 14.44
C PRO A 259 7.38 -6.02 15.80
N ALA A 260 8.32 -5.20 16.26
CA ALA A 260 9.01 -5.36 17.53
C ALA A 260 9.60 -4.04 18.01
N ASN A 261 9.67 -3.85 19.36
CA ASN A 261 10.32 -2.67 19.97
C ASN A 261 11.86 -2.79 20.04
N ILE A 262 12.40 -3.97 19.81
CA ILE A 262 13.85 -4.23 19.66
C ILE A 262 14.02 -5.40 18.70
N TYR A 263 14.98 -5.29 17.78
CA TYR A 263 15.32 -6.37 16.86
C TYR A 263 16.75 -6.23 16.35
N THR A 264 17.27 -7.31 15.77
CA THR A 264 18.58 -7.31 15.12
C THR A 264 18.41 -7.06 13.64
N HIS A 265 18.91 -5.92 13.16
CA HIS A 265 18.99 -5.61 11.74
C HIS A 265 20.30 -6.16 11.17
N LYS A 266 20.18 -7.07 10.20
CA LYS A 266 21.34 -7.67 9.51
C LYS A 266 21.57 -6.96 8.20
N THR A 267 22.80 -6.50 7.98
CA THR A 267 23.24 -5.86 6.74
C THR A 267 24.50 -6.56 6.22
N LEU A 268 24.96 -6.20 5.02
CA LEU A 268 26.24 -6.68 4.48
C LEU A 268 27.44 -6.26 5.35
N SER A 269 27.33 -5.15 6.07
CA SER A 269 28.39 -4.60 6.92
C SER A 269 28.33 -5.11 8.38
N GLY A 270 27.32 -5.92 8.75
CA GLY A 270 27.20 -6.47 10.10
C GLY A 270 25.78 -6.55 10.63
N SER A 271 25.67 -6.87 11.91
CA SER A 271 24.40 -6.95 12.63
C SER A 271 24.31 -5.84 13.66
N PHE A 272 23.19 -5.11 13.64
CA PHE A 272 22.95 -3.95 14.50
C PHE A 272 21.69 -4.17 15.32
N ILE A 273 21.74 -3.84 16.61
CA ILE A 273 20.54 -3.84 17.45
C ILE A 273 19.84 -2.51 17.26
N VAL A 274 18.59 -2.58 16.82
CA VAL A 274 17.70 -1.42 16.67
C VAL A 274 16.69 -1.43 17.81
N LYS A 275 16.59 -0.31 18.52
CA LYS A 275 15.66 -0.10 19.63
C LYS A 275 14.64 0.96 19.22
N ASN A 276 13.40 0.81 19.66
CA ASN A 276 12.38 1.83 19.52
C ASN A 276 12.76 3.09 20.32
N PRO A 277 12.99 4.24 19.67
CA PRO A 277 13.48 5.44 20.36
C PRO A 277 12.49 5.98 21.40
N TYR A 278 11.20 5.92 21.13
CA TYR A 278 10.15 6.42 22.03
C TYR A 278 10.03 5.57 23.29
N LEU A 279 10.14 4.25 23.14
CA LEU A 279 10.22 3.36 24.28
C LEU A 279 11.50 3.60 25.09
N GLN A 280 12.63 3.83 24.42
CA GLN A 280 13.90 4.12 25.09
C GLN A 280 13.80 5.40 25.93
N GLU A 281 13.20 6.46 25.41
CA GLU A 281 12.96 7.68 26.17
C GLU A 281 12.06 7.44 27.41
N LEU A 282 11.00 6.65 27.24
CA LEU A 282 10.14 6.29 28.37
C LEU A 282 10.88 5.51 29.43
N LEU A 283 11.68 4.49 29.03
CA LEU A 283 12.48 3.68 29.94
C LEU A 283 13.54 4.52 30.67
N ALA A 284 14.18 5.46 29.97
CA ALA A 284 15.12 6.42 30.57
C ALA A 284 14.45 7.31 31.62
N LYS A 285 13.28 7.90 31.31
CA LYS A 285 12.48 8.69 32.25
C LYS A 285 12.11 7.92 33.52
N LYS A 286 11.90 6.62 33.41
CA LYS A 286 11.60 5.70 34.53
C LYS A 286 12.86 5.11 35.20
N SER A 287 14.06 5.48 34.76
CA SER A 287 15.33 4.87 35.20
C SER A 287 15.39 3.35 35.01
N LYS A 288 14.81 2.88 33.89
CA LYS A 288 14.71 1.47 33.49
C LYS A 288 15.41 1.17 32.15
N ASP A 289 16.07 2.14 31.52
CA ASP A 289 16.86 1.91 30.31
C ASP A 289 18.14 1.14 30.64
N SER A 290 18.04 -0.19 30.67
CA SER A 290 19.13 -1.08 30.99
C SER A 290 19.18 -2.28 30.05
N THR A 291 20.37 -2.85 29.88
CA THR A 291 20.58 -4.04 29.04
C THR A 291 19.66 -5.20 29.43
N ASN A 292 19.44 -5.42 30.75
CA ASN A 292 18.58 -6.50 31.22
C ASN A 292 17.11 -6.30 30.78
N VAL A 293 16.60 -5.07 30.83
CA VAL A 293 15.23 -4.77 30.39
C VAL A 293 15.12 -4.99 28.87
N TRP A 294 16.07 -4.49 28.08
CA TRP A 294 16.06 -4.69 26.64
C TRP A 294 16.20 -6.16 26.24
N ASN A 295 17.05 -6.94 26.93
CA ASN A 295 17.15 -8.38 26.66
C ASN A 295 15.82 -9.08 26.97
N SER A 296 15.13 -8.72 28.07
CA SER A 296 13.83 -9.31 28.39
C SER A 296 12.76 -8.98 27.36
N ILE A 297 12.80 -7.78 26.75
CA ILE A 297 11.91 -7.38 25.64
C ILE A 297 12.26 -8.20 24.39
N LEU A 298 13.54 -8.36 24.06
CA LEU A 298 14.00 -9.13 22.89
C LEU A 298 13.58 -10.60 22.99
N GLU A 299 13.76 -11.24 24.15
CA GLU A 299 13.38 -12.63 24.43
C GLU A 299 11.87 -12.87 24.28
N ARG A 300 11.06 -11.81 24.39
CA ARG A 300 9.60 -11.85 24.20
C ARG A 300 9.14 -11.26 22.86
N GLY A 301 9.98 -11.38 21.83
CA GLY A 301 9.64 -10.94 20.49
C GLY A 301 9.42 -9.43 20.34
N GLY A 302 10.02 -8.63 21.23
CA GLY A 302 9.87 -7.17 21.20
C GLY A 302 8.66 -6.64 21.99
N SER A 303 7.89 -7.49 22.67
CA SER A 303 6.74 -7.11 23.49
C SER A 303 7.15 -6.50 24.83
N VAL A 304 6.39 -5.51 25.28
CA VAL A 304 6.52 -4.86 26.61
C VAL A 304 5.46 -5.34 27.61
N ALA A 305 4.59 -6.27 27.24
CA ALA A 305 3.45 -6.69 28.04
C ALA A 305 3.83 -7.19 29.45
N HIS A 306 5.01 -7.82 29.59
CA HIS A 306 5.54 -8.38 30.84
C HIS A 306 6.17 -7.36 31.80
N LEU A 307 6.34 -6.11 31.38
CA LEU A 307 7.03 -5.10 32.20
C LEU A 307 6.06 -4.50 33.23
N ASP A 308 6.11 -4.94 34.47
CA ASP A 308 5.17 -4.54 35.54
C ASP A 308 5.25 -3.06 35.92
N PHE A 309 6.37 -2.41 35.63
CA PHE A 309 6.57 -0.98 35.92
C PHE A 309 5.97 -0.04 34.85
N LEU A 310 5.43 -0.59 33.74
CA LEU A 310 4.66 0.16 32.75
C LEU A 310 3.17 0.10 33.06
N THR A 311 2.50 1.24 32.91
CA THR A 311 1.03 1.29 33.06
C THR A 311 0.33 0.58 31.87
N PRO A 312 -0.95 0.21 32.01
CA PRO A 312 -1.71 -0.36 30.90
C PRO A 312 -1.73 0.54 29.65
N GLU A 313 -1.81 1.86 29.86
CA GLU A 313 -1.81 2.85 28.78
C GLU A 313 -0.45 2.90 28.07
N GLU A 314 0.64 2.90 28.83
CA GLU A 314 1.99 2.84 28.26
C GLU A 314 2.23 1.55 27.48
N LYS A 315 1.77 0.41 27.98
CA LYS A 315 1.84 -0.87 27.27
C LYS A 315 1.04 -0.82 25.95
N ALA A 316 -0.12 -0.18 25.95
CA ALA A 316 -0.95 -0.06 24.76
C ALA A 316 -0.29 0.77 23.63
N ILE A 317 0.54 1.78 23.98
CA ILE A 317 1.30 2.59 23.04
C ILE A 317 2.38 1.76 22.32
N TYR A 318 3.03 0.84 23.04
CA TYR A 318 4.16 0.06 22.54
C TYR A 318 3.82 -1.38 22.17
N LYS A 319 2.54 -1.71 21.94
CA LYS A 319 2.14 -2.99 21.35
C LYS A 319 2.84 -3.20 20.01
N THR A 320 3.28 -4.42 19.80
CA THR A 320 3.81 -4.86 18.50
C THR A 320 2.68 -5.18 17.53
N SER A 321 2.99 -5.30 16.24
CA SER A 321 2.00 -5.65 15.22
C SER A 321 1.27 -6.97 15.51
N PHE A 322 1.92 -7.93 16.16
CA PHE A 322 1.33 -9.22 16.54
C PHE A 322 0.42 -9.15 17.78
N GLU A 323 0.48 -8.06 18.56
CA GLU A 323 -0.35 -7.83 19.75
C GLU A 323 -1.56 -6.95 19.46
N ILE A 324 -1.56 -6.25 18.32
CA ILE A 324 -2.63 -5.36 17.88
C ILE A 324 -3.75 -6.18 17.23
N ASP A 325 -5.01 -5.93 17.60
CA ASP A 325 -6.15 -6.49 16.89
C ASP A 325 -6.16 -6.00 15.44
N GLN A 326 -6.00 -6.92 14.50
CA GLN A 326 -5.87 -6.63 13.08
C GLN A 326 -7.10 -5.95 12.46
N ARG A 327 -8.25 -5.98 13.13
CA ARG A 327 -9.44 -5.22 12.73
C ARG A 327 -9.18 -3.72 12.69
N TRP A 328 -8.32 -3.19 13.60
CA TRP A 328 -7.94 -1.78 13.57
C TRP A 328 -7.19 -1.40 12.30
N LEU A 329 -6.30 -2.28 11.81
CA LEU A 329 -5.59 -2.07 10.56
C LEU A 329 -6.57 -1.99 9.39
N LEU A 330 -7.54 -2.93 9.33
CA LEU A 330 -8.56 -2.98 8.28
C LEU A 330 -9.49 -1.76 8.35
N GLU A 331 -9.94 -1.38 9.54
CA GLU A 331 -10.78 -0.18 9.73
C GLU A 331 -10.06 1.09 9.30
N PHE A 332 -8.79 1.27 9.69
CA PHE A 332 -8.01 2.43 9.27
C PHE A 332 -7.77 2.46 7.77
N ALA A 333 -7.52 1.29 7.16
CA ALA A 333 -7.41 1.19 5.71
C ALA A 333 -8.72 1.54 5.00
N ALA A 334 -9.85 1.06 5.51
CA ALA A 334 -11.17 1.40 4.98
C ALA A 334 -11.48 2.90 5.13
N ASP A 335 -11.19 3.48 6.28
CA ASP A 335 -11.41 4.92 6.56
C ASP A 335 -10.65 5.83 5.58
N ARG A 336 -9.42 5.48 5.19
CA ARG A 336 -8.61 6.29 4.26
C ARG A 336 -8.79 5.92 2.79
N SER A 337 -9.35 4.76 2.46
CA SER A 337 -9.58 4.32 1.07
C SER A 337 -10.24 5.37 0.18
N PRO A 338 -11.26 6.14 0.63
CA PRO A 338 -11.86 7.17 -0.23
C PRO A 338 -10.93 8.32 -0.63
N MET A 339 -9.77 8.42 0.02
CA MET A 339 -8.75 9.46 -0.22
C MET A 339 -7.56 8.93 -1.03
N ILE A 340 -7.60 7.69 -1.47
CA ILE A 340 -6.53 7.01 -2.21
C ILE A 340 -7.12 6.50 -3.51
N ASP A 341 -6.62 6.98 -4.63
CA ASP A 341 -7.14 6.66 -5.97
C ASP A 341 -6.54 5.40 -6.61
N GLN A 342 -5.51 4.83 -5.99
CA GLN A 342 -5.02 3.49 -6.32
C GLN A 342 -5.32 2.51 -5.15
N ALA A 343 -4.31 1.76 -4.67
CA ALA A 343 -4.50 0.80 -3.58
C ALA A 343 -3.51 1.01 -2.43
N GLN A 344 -3.60 0.14 -1.43
CA GLN A 344 -2.79 0.19 -0.22
C GLN A 344 -2.12 -1.17 -0.01
N SER A 345 -0.78 -1.17 0.03
CA SER A 345 -0.05 -2.33 0.52
C SER A 345 -0.31 -2.48 2.03
N LEU A 346 -0.81 -3.62 2.46
CA LEU A 346 -1.20 -3.87 3.84
C LEU A 346 -0.95 -5.33 4.21
N ASN A 347 -0.13 -5.55 5.23
CA ASN A 347 0.04 -6.86 5.84
C ASN A 347 -0.89 -7.03 7.05
N LEU A 348 -1.42 -8.22 7.21
CA LEU A 348 -2.09 -8.66 8.43
C LEU A 348 -1.15 -9.59 9.19
N PHE A 349 -0.94 -9.29 10.47
CA PHE A 349 -0.01 -10.00 11.33
C PHE A 349 -0.77 -11.03 12.17
N ILE A 350 -0.68 -12.28 11.74
CA ILE A 350 -1.36 -13.42 12.40
C ILE A 350 -0.28 -14.21 13.14
N PRO A 351 -0.41 -14.40 14.49
CA PRO A 351 0.55 -15.14 15.29
C PRO A 351 0.61 -16.63 14.93
#